data_bbc29f34f06fcab59731860c56b2169d
#
_entry.id   bbc29f34f06fcab59731860c56b2169d
#
_cell.length_a   1.000
_cell.length_b   1.000
_cell.length_c   1.000
_cell.angle_alpha   90.00
_cell.angle_beta   90.00
_cell.angle_gamma   90.00
#
_symmetry.space_group_name_H-M   'P 1'
#
loop_
_entity.id
_entity.type
_entity.pdbx_description
1 polymer ?
#
loop_
_entity_poly.entity_id
_entity_poly.type
_entity_poly.pdbx_seq_one_letter_code
_entity_poly.pdbx_strand_id
1 'polypeptide(L)'
;DGRPVHLRDLWPHAGELRELEARYVTPEVFAPDHTPQPAWEAITAADSEVYAWDESSTYIRPPAYVDCEGGLPVLSGARALVALGDHVSTDHISPVGAIPAASPAGEYLRERGVQDFNSYGSRRGNHEVMARGTFSNPRLRNLLLGEGDSGGTTLHLPSDERLPVYDAARRYTGSGTPLIVLAGRGYGMGSSRDWAAKGPWLLGVRAVLAEDFERIHRANLCAMGILPLLLPTGRSWSDLGL
;
A
#
# COMPACT_ATOMS: atom_id res chain seq x y z
N ASP A 1 15.33 -10.27 42.89
CA ASP A 1 16.52 -10.84 43.58
C ASP A 1 17.84 -10.30 43.03
N GLY A 2 17.83 -9.42 41.99
CA GLY A 2 19.03 -8.84 41.39
C GLY A 2 19.93 -9.81 40.62
N ARG A 3 19.49 -11.05 40.38
CA ARG A 3 20.21 -11.99 39.50
C ARG A 3 19.97 -11.63 38.04
N PRO A 4 21.02 -11.54 37.20
CA PRO A 4 20.84 -11.36 35.77
C PRO A 4 20.12 -12.58 35.19
N VAL A 5 19.06 -12.35 34.40
CA VAL A 5 18.35 -13.39 33.66
C VAL A 5 18.77 -13.30 32.21
N HIS A 6 19.27 -14.40 31.67
CA HIS A 6 19.70 -14.51 30.28
C HIS A 6 18.65 -15.26 29.46
N LEU A 7 18.66 -15.08 28.15
CA LEU A 7 17.74 -15.79 27.24
C LEU A 7 17.77 -17.31 27.45
N ARG A 8 18.98 -17.89 27.65
CA ARG A 8 19.14 -19.31 27.95
C ARG A 8 18.41 -19.81 29.22
N ASP A 9 18.11 -18.89 30.17
CA ASP A 9 17.42 -19.22 31.42
C ASP A 9 15.89 -19.24 31.22
N LEU A 10 15.41 -18.64 30.13
CA LEU A 10 14.01 -18.57 29.73
C LEU A 10 13.67 -19.48 28.56
N TRP A 11 14.65 -19.87 27.78
CA TRP A 11 14.44 -20.67 26.59
C TRP A 11 14.21 -22.13 26.94
N PRO A 12 13.12 -22.73 26.47
CA PRO A 12 12.82 -24.13 26.80
C PRO A 12 13.88 -25.08 26.21
N HIS A 13 14.24 -26.10 26.94
CA HIS A 13 15.14 -27.15 26.44
C HIS A 13 14.44 -28.02 25.40
N ALA A 14 15.22 -28.60 24.49
CA ALA A 14 14.68 -29.49 23.44
C ALA A 14 13.90 -30.70 24.02
N GLY A 15 14.20 -31.12 25.25
CA GLY A 15 13.45 -32.17 25.98
C GLY A 15 12.04 -31.67 26.34
N GLU A 16 11.94 -30.51 26.95
CA GLU A 16 10.67 -29.88 27.29
C GLU A 16 9.80 -29.63 26.06
N LEU A 17 10.40 -29.15 24.96
CA LEU A 17 9.67 -28.94 23.70
C LEU A 17 9.10 -30.27 23.18
N ARG A 18 9.87 -31.38 23.18
CA ARG A 18 9.36 -32.67 22.75
C ARG A 18 8.26 -33.23 23.65
N GLU A 19 8.36 -33.01 24.96
CA GLU A 19 7.32 -33.45 25.92
C GLU A 19 6.02 -32.63 25.68
N LEU A 20 6.13 -31.30 25.48
CA LEU A 20 5.00 -30.46 25.20
C LEU A 20 4.38 -30.80 23.85
N GLU A 21 5.20 -31.02 22.83
CA GLU A 21 4.75 -31.41 21.50
C GLU A 21 3.98 -32.74 21.57
N ALA A 22 4.56 -33.79 22.21
CA ALA A 22 3.90 -35.08 22.37
C ALA A 22 2.59 -35.00 23.18
N ARG A 23 2.48 -34.02 24.08
CA ARG A 23 1.31 -33.85 24.94
C ARG A 23 0.18 -33.06 24.25
N TYR A 24 0.53 -32.08 23.45
CA TYR A 24 -0.45 -31.11 22.91
C TYR A 24 -0.68 -31.25 21.40
N VAL A 25 0.28 -31.77 20.65
CA VAL A 25 0.14 -32.01 19.21
C VAL A 25 -0.28 -33.47 19.02
N THR A 26 -1.54 -33.75 19.34
CA THR A 26 -2.12 -35.11 19.22
C THR A 26 -3.02 -35.19 17.98
N PRO A 27 -3.31 -36.43 17.47
CA PRO A 27 -4.22 -36.57 16.33
C PRO A 27 -5.58 -35.89 16.52
N GLU A 28 -6.07 -35.80 17.76
CA GLU A 28 -7.37 -35.18 18.09
C GLU A 28 -7.39 -33.68 17.81
N VAL A 29 -6.25 -33.02 17.95
CA VAL A 29 -6.13 -31.55 17.62
C VAL A 29 -6.38 -31.30 16.13
N PHE A 30 -6.08 -32.29 15.29
CA PHE A 30 -6.31 -32.21 13.84
C PHE A 30 -7.61 -32.83 13.40
N ALA A 31 -8.41 -33.35 14.34
CA ALA A 31 -9.74 -33.87 14.01
C ALA A 31 -10.60 -32.72 13.46
N PRO A 32 -11.35 -32.93 12.38
CA PRO A 32 -12.22 -31.89 11.84
C PRO A 32 -13.23 -31.44 12.91
N ASP A 33 -13.25 -30.14 13.16
CA ASP A 33 -14.29 -29.55 14.01
C ASP A 33 -15.57 -29.45 13.18
N HIS A 34 -16.51 -30.36 13.40
CA HIS A 34 -17.81 -30.37 12.75
C HIS A 34 -18.87 -29.59 13.55
N THR A 35 -18.46 -28.80 14.55
CA THR A 35 -19.40 -27.97 15.30
C THR A 35 -20.09 -26.98 14.36
N PRO A 36 -21.43 -27.02 14.24
CA PRO A 36 -22.15 -26.07 13.40
C PRO A 36 -21.81 -24.64 13.79
N GLN A 37 -21.50 -23.82 12.77
CA GLN A 37 -21.23 -22.39 12.94
C GLN A 37 -22.42 -21.60 12.40
N PRO A 38 -23.45 -21.29 13.22
CA PRO A 38 -24.70 -20.72 12.74
C PRO A 38 -24.52 -19.43 11.92
N ALA A 39 -23.53 -18.61 12.31
CA ALA A 39 -23.22 -17.38 11.57
C ALA A 39 -22.61 -17.66 10.18
N TRP A 40 -21.84 -18.76 10.04
CA TRP A 40 -21.30 -19.19 8.75
C TRP A 40 -22.36 -19.85 7.88
N GLU A 41 -23.19 -20.71 8.47
CA GLU A 41 -24.28 -21.41 7.78
C GLU A 41 -25.39 -20.47 7.32
N ALA A 42 -25.58 -19.34 8.02
CA ALA A 42 -26.54 -18.30 7.63
C ALA A 42 -26.09 -17.45 6.42
N ILE A 43 -24.84 -17.59 5.97
CA ILE A 43 -24.34 -16.89 4.79
C ILE A 43 -24.96 -17.52 3.55
N THR A 44 -25.82 -16.76 2.86
CA THR A 44 -26.38 -17.17 1.57
C THR A 44 -25.46 -16.72 0.45
N ALA A 45 -25.01 -17.67 -0.38
CA ALA A 45 -24.31 -17.37 -1.62
C ALA A 45 -25.36 -17.20 -2.74
N ALA A 46 -25.15 -16.21 -3.61
CA ALA A 46 -25.97 -16.08 -4.82
C ALA A 46 -25.61 -17.23 -5.78
N ASP A 47 -26.63 -17.86 -6.37
CA ASP A 47 -26.46 -18.85 -7.43
C ASP A 47 -26.27 -18.10 -8.77
N SER A 48 -25.06 -17.57 -8.99
CA SER A 48 -24.71 -16.80 -10.18
C SER A 48 -23.26 -17.04 -10.59
N GLU A 49 -22.99 -17.01 -11.90
CA GLU A 49 -21.64 -17.20 -12.45
C GLU A 49 -20.67 -16.06 -12.10
N VAL A 50 -21.20 -14.88 -11.81
CA VAL A 50 -20.43 -13.68 -11.48
C VAL A 50 -20.91 -13.08 -10.17
N TYR A 51 -20.01 -12.45 -9.43
CA TYR A 51 -20.33 -11.76 -8.20
C TYR A 51 -21.23 -10.55 -8.48
N ALA A 52 -22.35 -10.46 -7.78
CA ALA A 52 -23.24 -9.29 -7.84
C ALA A 52 -22.66 -8.15 -6.99
N TRP A 53 -22.05 -7.18 -7.67
CA TRP A 53 -21.43 -6.03 -7.00
C TRP A 53 -22.50 -5.11 -6.40
N ASP A 54 -22.32 -4.75 -5.13
CA ASP A 54 -23.11 -3.71 -4.47
C ASP A 54 -22.39 -2.36 -4.64
N GLU A 55 -22.93 -1.50 -5.49
CA GLU A 55 -22.36 -0.17 -5.76
C GLU A 55 -22.37 0.75 -4.53
N SER A 56 -23.25 0.50 -3.56
CA SER A 56 -23.30 1.26 -2.30
C SER A 56 -22.23 0.82 -1.31
N SER A 57 -21.61 -0.33 -1.51
CA SER A 57 -20.59 -0.87 -0.61
C SER A 57 -19.39 0.08 -0.48
N THR A 58 -19.04 0.38 0.76
CA THR A 58 -17.83 1.16 1.08
C THR A 58 -16.64 0.27 1.46
N TYR A 59 -16.80 -1.06 1.45
CA TYR A 59 -15.75 -2.05 1.76
C TYR A 59 -15.23 -2.79 0.54
N ILE A 60 -16.10 -3.13 -0.42
CA ILE A 60 -15.75 -3.94 -1.59
C ILE A 60 -16.30 -3.24 -2.83
N ARG A 61 -15.44 -3.00 -3.82
CA ARG A 61 -15.82 -2.42 -5.11
C ARG A 61 -15.19 -3.18 -6.27
N PRO A 62 -15.81 -3.16 -7.47
CA PRO A 62 -15.19 -3.72 -8.66
C PRO A 62 -13.78 -3.14 -8.83
N PRO A 63 -12.77 -3.98 -9.10
CA PRO A 63 -11.39 -3.50 -9.22
C PRO A 63 -11.22 -2.71 -10.53
N ALA A 64 -10.85 -1.43 -10.40
CA ALA A 64 -10.67 -0.51 -11.53
C ALA A 64 -9.44 -0.80 -12.42
N TYR A 65 -8.62 -1.78 -12.06
CA TYR A 65 -7.38 -2.15 -12.76
C TYR A 65 -7.51 -3.44 -13.59
N VAL A 66 -8.71 -3.98 -13.75
CA VAL A 66 -8.95 -5.20 -14.56
C VAL A 66 -9.03 -4.86 -16.05
N ASP A 67 -9.59 -3.71 -16.38
CA ASP A 67 -9.82 -3.29 -17.77
C ASP A 67 -8.69 -2.43 -18.33
N CYS A 68 -7.44 -2.71 -17.93
CA CYS A 68 -6.29 -1.97 -18.41
C CYS A 68 -5.94 -2.36 -19.83
N GLU A 69 -5.92 -1.40 -20.75
CA GLU A 69 -5.28 -1.58 -22.04
C GLU A 69 -3.77 -1.71 -21.84
N GLY A 70 -3.20 -2.80 -22.35
CA GLY A 70 -1.77 -3.05 -22.28
C GLY A 70 -0.99 -2.12 -23.22
N GLY A 71 0.24 -1.81 -22.84
CA GLY A 71 1.16 -1.00 -23.64
C GLY A 71 2.22 -0.33 -22.78
N LEU A 72 3.32 0.09 -23.41
CA LEU A 72 4.32 0.90 -22.72
C LEU A 72 3.77 2.32 -22.50
N PRO A 73 3.90 2.86 -21.28
CA PRO A 73 3.40 4.21 -21.01
C PRO A 73 4.22 5.27 -21.76
N VAL A 74 3.53 6.26 -22.29
CA VAL A 74 4.18 7.47 -22.81
C VAL A 74 4.53 8.38 -21.63
N LEU A 75 5.82 8.74 -21.53
CA LEU A 75 6.35 9.54 -20.42
C LEU A 75 6.71 10.98 -20.81
N SER A 76 6.33 11.41 -22.01
CA SER A 76 6.59 12.78 -22.45
C SER A 76 5.88 13.79 -21.57
N GLY A 77 6.61 14.76 -21.04
CA GLY A 77 6.07 15.81 -20.15
C GLY A 77 5.67 15.29 -18.77
N ALA A 78 6.15 14.11 -18.36
CA ALA A 78 5.87 13.55 -17.05
C ALA A 78 6.31 14.47 -15.92
N ARG A 79 5.56 14.44 -14.79
CA ARG A 79 5.85 15.20 -13.59
C ARG A 79 6.11 14.27 -12.41
N ALA A 80 7.04 14.66 -11.53
CA ALA A 80 7.25 13.97 -10.28
C ALA A 80 6.07 14.23 -9.34
N LEU A 81 5.37 13.14 -8.97
CA LEU A 81 4.30 13.22 -7.96
C LEU A 81 4.89 13.33 -6.56
N VAL A 82 5.93 12.56 -6.28
CA VAL A 82 6.70 12.61 -5.03
C VAL A 82 8.17 12.33 -5.33
N ALA A 83 9.05 12.96 -4.55
CA ALA A 83 10.48 12.66 -4.51
C ALA A 83 10.84 12.15 -3.12
N LEU A 84 11.36 10.95 -3.04
CA LEU A 84 11.55 10.19 -1.81
C LEU A 84 13.02 9.87 -1.59
N GLY A 85 13.40 9.71 -0.33
CA GLY A 85 14.74 9.29 0.05
C GLY A 85 14.94 7.78 0.00
N ASP A 86 15.95 7.32 0.74
CA ASP A 86 16.32 5.92 0.87
C ASP A 86 15.34 5.13 1.75
N HIS A 87 15.31 3.81 1.54
CA HIS A 87 14.62 2.82 2.40
C HIS A 87 13.12 3.07 2.58
N VAL A 88 12.46 3.50 1.54
CA VAL A 88 11.01 3.65 1.53
C VAL A 88 10.36 2.27 1.50
N SER A 89 9.67 1.92 2.57
CA SER A 89 9.00 0.63 2.69
C SER A 89 7.64 0.62 1.98
N THR A 90 7.16 -0.59 1.68
CA THR A 90 5.80 -0.79 1.15
C THR A 90 4.71 -0.24 2.07
N ASP A 91 4.95 -0.17 3.39
CA ASP A 91 4.04 0.46 4.37
C ASP A 91 4.04 2.00 4.32
N HIS A 92 5.08 2.60 3.75
CA HIS A 92 5.08 4.03 3.46
C HIS A 92 4.29 4.38 2.20
N ILE A 93 4.26 3.46 1.23
CA ILE A 93 3.60 3.65 -0.07
C ILE A 93 2.12 3.27 0.02
N SER A 94 1.85 2.02 0.43
CA SER A 94 0.49 1.51 0.65
C SER A 94 -0.08 2.07 1.95
N PRO A 95 -1.33 2.51 1.97
CA PRO A 95 -1.94 3.01 3.21
C PRO A 95 -2.13 1.89 4.22
N VAL A 96 -1.84 2.20 5.49
CA VAL A 96 -1.99 1.31 6.64
C VAL A 96 -2.58 2.05 7.84
N GLY A 97 -3.13 1.30 8.80
CA GLY A 97 -3.71 1.87 10.03
C GLY A 97 -5.08 2.47 9.86
N ALA A 98 -5.50 3.26 10.85
CA ALA A 98 -6.79 3.94 10.87
C ALA A 98 -6.89 5.00 9.76
N ILE A 99 -8.09 5.22 9.23
CA ILE A 99 -8.35 6.25 8.23
C ILE A 99 -8.60 7.58 8.94
N PRO A 100 -7.73 8.60 8.74
CA PRO A 100 -7.92 9.91 9.37
C PRO A 100 -9.16 10.62 8.82
N ALA A 101 -9.94 11.24 9.71
CA ALA A 101 -11.19 11.91 9.32
C ALA A 101 -10.98 13.09 8.35
N ALA A 102 -9.87 13.80 8.49
CA ALA A 102 -9.51 14.94 7.64
C ALA A 102 -8.68 14.55 6.39
N SER A 103 -8.63 13.26 6.04
CA SER A 103 -7.95 12.80 4.84
C SER A 103 -8.92 12.68 3.65
N PRO A 104 -8.41 12.67 2.41
CA PRO A 104 -9.25 12.43 1.23
C PRO A 104 -10.06 11.12 1.32
N ALA A 105 -9.52 10.08 1.98
CA ALA A 105 -10.24 8.84 2.23
C ALA A 105 -11.38 9.01 3.27
N GLY A 106 -11.13 9.78 4.33
CA GLY A 106 -12.15 10.11 5.33
C GLY A 106 -13.27 10.96 4.76
N GLU A 107 -12.97 11.92 3.92
CA GLU A 107 -13.96 12.76 3.21
C GLU A 107 -14.84 11.90 2.28
N TYR A 108 -14.20 11.05 1.46
CA TYR A 108 -14.91 10.10 0.59
C TYR A 108 -15.91 9.20 1.36
N LEU A 109 -15.52 8.70 2.53
CA LEU A 109 -16.37 7.87 3.37
C LEU A 109 -17.51 8.67 4.02
N ARG A 110 -17.22 9.89 4.48
CA ARG A 110 -18.22 10.79 5.08
C ARG A 110 -19.30 11.17 4.08
N GLU A 111 -18.94 11.49 2.84
CA GLU A 111 -19.87 11.77 1.75
C GLU A 111 -20.84 10.60 1.47
N ARG A 112 -20.44 9.38 1.84
CA ARG A 112 -21.26 8.14 1.75
C ARG A 112 -21.98 7.78 3.04
N GLY A 113 -22.04 8.70 4.00
CA GLY A 113 -22.75 8.50 5.26
C GLY A 113 -22.07 7.57 6.26
N VAL A 114 -20.81 7.20 6.03
CA VAL A 114 -20.06 6.32 6.94
C VAL A 114 -19.66 7.10 8.19
N GLN A 115 -20.02 6.57 9.36
CA GLN A 115 -19.69 7.16 10.67
C GLN A 115 -18.39 6.60 11.24
N ASP A 116 -18.19 5.29 11.14
CA ASP A 116 -16.96 4.61 11.55
C ASP A 116 -16.11 4.29 10.31
N PHE A 117 -15.01 5.01 10.16
CA PHE A 117 -14.13 4.84 9.01
C PHE A 117 -13.30 3.57 9.07
N ASN A 118 -13.08 3.02 10.28
CA ASN A 118 -12.27 1.83 10.49
C ASN A 118 -10.83 2.04 9.96
N SER A 119 -10.25 1.05 9.31
CA SER A 119 -8.86 1.07 8.84
C SER A 119 -8.76 0.85 7.32
N TYR A 120 -7.64 1.26 6.74
CA TYR A 120 -7.33 0.94 5.35
C TYR A 120 -7.29 -0.57 5.10
N GLY A 121 -6.80 -1.36 6.07
CA GLY A 121 -6.76 -2.81 5.97
C GLY A 121 -8.14 -3.45 5.84
N SER A 122 -9.13 -2.97 6.60
CA SER A 122 -10.51 -3.46 6.52
C SER A 122 -11.21 -3.06 5.21
N ARG A 123 -10.76 -1.99 4.55
CA ARG A 123 -11.32 -1.48 3.30
C ARG A 123 -10.44 -1.73 2.08
N ARG A 124 -9.47 -2.64 2.20
CA ARG A 124 -8.53 -2.95 1.09
C ARG A 124 -9.21 -3.46 -0.19
N GLY A 125 -10.44 -3.92 -0.11
CA GLY A 125 -11.30 -4.27 -1.26
C GLY A 125 -11.94 -3.06 -1.95
N ASN A 126 -11.74 -1.85 -1.42
CA ASN A 126 -12.25 -0.62 -2.02
C ASN A 126 -11.09 0.23 -2.55
N HIS A 127 -10.86 0.17 -3.86
CA HIS A 127 -9.78 0.88 -4.52
C HIS A 127 -9.87 2.41 -4.38
N GLU A 128 -11.06 2.95 -4.23
CA GLU A 128 -11.28 4.39 -4.03
C GLU A 128 -10.71 4.85 -2.68
N VAL A 129 -10.90 4.06 -1.62
CA VAL A 129 -10.32 4.34 -0.30
C VAL A 129 -8.81 4.17 -0.33
N MET A 130 -8.32 3.08 -0.94
CA MET A 130 -6.90 2.76 -0.98
C MET A 130 -6.09 3.79 -1.79
N ALA A 131 -6.59 4.22 -2.95
CA ALA A 131 -5.94 5.26 -3.76
C ALA A 131 -5.78 6.58 -2.99
N ARG A 132 -6.81 6.97 -2.22
CA ARG A 132 -6.80 8.19 -1.41
C ARG A 132 -5.83 8.16 -0.24
N GLY A 133 -5.43 6.97 0.19
CA GLY A 133 -4.43 6.79 1.25
C GLY A 133 -3.02 6.49 0.73
N THR A 134 -2.83 6.33 -0.57
CA THR A 134 -1.52 6.04 -1.14
C THR A 134 -0.55 7.20 -0.90
N PHE A 135 0.65 6.89 -0.41
CA PHE A 135 1.67 7.85 0.05
C PHE A 135 1.22 8.75 1.23
N SER A 136 0.17 8.38 1.96
CA SER A 136 -0.33 9.19 3.09
C SER A 136 0.33 8.86 4.44
N ASN A 137 1.32 7.97 4.49
CA ASN A 137 1.97 7.60 5.74
C ASN A 137 2.62 8.83 6.40
N PRO A 138 2.34 9.15 7.68
CA PRO A 138 2.90 10.32 8.37
C PRO A 138 4.42 10.35 8.47
N ARG A 139 5.08 9.20 8.31
CA ARG A 139 6.54 9.07 8.34
C ARG A 139 7.20 9.26 6.96
N LEU A 140 6.41 9.28 5.89
CA LEU A 140 6.92 9.47 4.54
C LEU A 140 7.36 10.92 4.36
N ARG A 141 8.61 11.13 4.02
CA ARG A 141 9.15 12.46 3.68
C ARG A 141 9.11 12.64 2.16
N ASN A 142 8.45 13.69 1.73
CA ASN A 142 8.44 14.10 0.33
C ASN A 142 9.41 15.27 0.13
N LEU A 143 10.52 15.02 -0.52
CA LEU A 143 11.62 15.98 -0.69
C LEU A 143 11.28 17.14 -1.65
N LEU A 144 10.17 17.03 -2.40
CA LEU A 144 9.62 18.18 -3.16
C LEU A 144 9.17 19.33 -2.27
N LEU A 145 8.89 19.06 -0.98
CA LEU A 145 8.41 20.06 -0.02
C LEU A 145 9.53 20.71 0.80
N GLY A 146 10.79 20.25 0.60
CA GLY A 146 11.91 20.67 1.42
C GLY A 146 12.04 19.93 2.75
N GLU A 147 12.94 20.42 3.63
CA GLU A 147 13.17 19.80 4.93
C GLU A 147 12.02 20.09 5.89
N GLY A 148 11.51 19.05 6.56
CA GLY A 148 10.57 19.15 7.69
C GLY A 148 9.13 18.74 7.40
N ASP A 149 8.69 18.65 6.18
CA ASP A 149 7.33 18.20 5.85
C ASP A 149 7.28 16.67 5.66
N SER A 150 6.33 16.05 6.32
CA SER A 150 6.06 14.61 6.24
C SER A 150 4.57 14.35 6.07
N GLY A 151 4.24 13.23 5.44
CA GLY A 151 2.91 12.66 5.51
C GLY A 151 1.88 13.16 4.50
N GLY A 152 1.77 12.47 3.38
CA GLY A 152 0.58 12.51 2.54
C GLY A 152 0.37 13.77 1.71
N THR A 153 1.30 14.71 1.69
CA THR A 153 1.24 15.95 0.90
C THR A 153 2.32 16.02 -0.18
N THR A 154 2.06 16.79 -1.22
CA THR A 154 3.01 17.07 -2.29
C THR A 154 2.81 18.48 -2.84
N LEU A 155 3.73 18.90 -3.71
CA LEU A 155 3.65 20.14 -4.44
C LEU A 155 3.06 19.89 -5.83
N HIS A 156 1.97 20.61 -6.16
CA HIS A 156 1.45 20.64 -7.51
C HIS A 156 2.18 21.75 -8.29
N LEU A 157 3.21 21.37 -9.02
CA LEU A 157 4.14 22.31 -9.68
C LEU A 157 3.48 23.38 -10.58
N PRO A 158 2.44 23.08 -11.39
CA PRO A 158 1.82 24.11 -12.21
C PRO A 158 1.15 25.24 -11.43
N SER A 159 0.65 24.97 -10.19
CA SER A 159 0.00 25.98 -9.35
C SER A 159 0.80 26.39 -8.13
N ASP A 160 1.93 25.72 -7.88
CA ASP A 160 2.78 25.91 -6.69
C ASP A 160 2.04 25.69 -5.35
N GLU A 161 0.95 24.89 -5.39
CA GLU A 161 0.12 24.59 -4.24
C GLU A 161 0.54 23.30 -3.54
N ARG A 162 0.54 23.33 -2.23
CA ARG A 162 0.67 22.11 -1.40
C ARG A 162 -0.69 21.44 -1.26
N LEU A 163 -0.77 20.19 -1.68
CA LEU A 163 -2.00 19.40 -1.72
C LEU A 163 -1.76 18.01 -1.15
N PRO A 164 -2.81 17.32 -0.67
CA PRO A 164 -2.77 15.87 -0.51
C PRO A 164 -2.30 15.21 -1.80
N VAL A 165 -1.47 14.17 -1.69
CA VAL A 165 -0.91 13.47 -2.87
C VAL A 165 -2.02 13.01 -3.82
N TYR A 166 -3.13 12.52 -3.28
CA TYR A 166 -4.29 12.12 -4.08
C TYR A 166 -4.86 13.28 -4.91
N ASP A 167 -5.04 14.44 -4.30
CA ASP A 167 -5.65 15.60 -4.97
C ASP A 167 -4.74 16.16 -6.05
N ALA A 168 -3.44 16.25 -5.78
CA ALA A 168 -2.45 16.62 -6.79
C ALA A 168 -2.43 15.63 -7.95
N ALA A 169 -2.44 14.33 -7.68
CA ALA A 169 -2.52 13.29 -8.71
C ALA A 169 -3.78 13.44 -9.57
N ARG A 170 -4.93 13.72 -8.98
CA ARG A 170 -6.18 13.98 -9.71
C ARG A 170 -6.09 15.18 -10.63
N ARG A 171 -5.44 16.27 -10.21
CA ARG A 171 -5.23 17.46 -11.07
C ARG A 171 -4.33 17.11 -12.27
N TYR A 172 -3.21 16.42 -12.03
CA TYR A 172 -2.31 16.02 -13.11
C TYR A 172 -2.98 15.06 -14.10
N THR A 173 -3.67 14.02 -13.60
CA THR A 173 -4.35 13.07 -14.48
C THR A 173 -5.51 13.72 -15.25
N GLY A 174 -6.22 14.67 -14.64
CA GLY A 174 -7.26 15.47 -15.31
C GLY A 174 -6.73 16.33 -16.44
N SER A 175 -5.46 16.74 -16.41
CA SER A 175 -4.78 17.46 -17.51
C SER A 175 -4.02 16.52 -18.48
N GLY A 176 -4.15 15.19 -18.32
CA GLY A 176 -3.44 14.22 -19.16
C GLY A 176 -1.94 14.13 -18.90
N THR A 177 -1.45 14.65 -17.77
CA THR A 177 -0.03 14.66 -17.41
C THR A 177 0.37 13.32 -16.79
N PRO A 178 1.30 12.54 -17.37
CA PRO A 178 1.79 11.32 -16.77
C PRO A 178 2.62 11.62 -15.51
N LEU A 179 2.56 10.72 -14.55
CA LEU A 179 3.24 10.88 -13.27
C LEU A 179 4.36 9.87 -13.09
N ILE A 180 5.41 10.32 -12.41
CA ILE A 180 6.53 9.49 -11.98
C ILE A 180 6.78 9.64 -10.49
N VAL A 181 7.45 8.66 -9.91
CA VAL A 181 7.99 8.70 -8.56
C VAL A 181 9.50 8.70 -8.64
N LEU A 182 10.14 9.56 -7.85
CA LEU A 182 11.59 9.59 -7.67
C LEU A 182 11.91 9.00 -6.30
N ALA A 183 12.91 8.13 -6.22
CA ALA A 183 13.29 7.47 -4.97
C ALA A 183 14.80 7.19 -4.91
N GLY A 184 15.30 7.00 -3.71
CA GLY A 184 16.67 6.59 -3.45
C GLY A 184 16.84 5.07 -3.45
N ARG A 185 17.69 4.57 -2.54
CA ARG A 185 18.01 3.14 -2.39
C ARG A 185 16.94 2.37 -1.62
N GLY A 186 16.80 1.08 -1.93
CA GLY A 186 15.92 0.17 -1.19
C GLY A 186 14.43 0.51 -1.35
N TYR A 187 14.01 1.00 -2.52
CA TYR A 187 12.61 1.35 -2.73
C TYR A 187 11.70 0.12 -2.70
N GLY A 188 10.66 0.16 -1.88
CA GLY A 188 9.68 -0.91 -1.74
C GLY A 188 10.09 -2.04 -0.80
N MET A 189 11.05 -1.81 0.10
CA MET A 189 11.46 -2.79 1.11
C MET A 189 10.32 -3.11 2.09
N GLY A 190 10.47 -4.22 2.83
CA GLY A 190 9.51 -4.64 3.85
C GLY A 190 8.53 -5.69 3.36
N SER A 191 7.27 -5.63 3.84
CA SER A 191 6.25 -6.63 3.55
C SER A 191 5.85 -6.64 2.06
N SER A 192 5.53 -7.83 1.52
CA SER A 192 4.98 -7.95 0.17
C SER A 192 3.56 -7.37 0.12
N ARG A 193 3.42 -6.15 -0.41
CA ARG A 193 2.15 -5.44 -0.55
C ARG A 193 1.97 -4.99 -1.98
N ASP A 194 1.07 -5.64 -2.70
CA ASP A 194 0.69 -5.27 -4.07
C ASP A 194 0.02 -3.89 -4.15
N TRP A 195 -0.66 -3.44 -3.08
CA TRP A 195 -1.19 -2.09 -2.98
C TRP A 195 -0.12 -1.00 -3.07
N ALA A 196 1.13 -1.31 -2.75
CA ALA A 196 2.26 -0.40 -2.98
C ALA A 196 2.56 -0.18 -4.48
N ALA A 197 2.00 -1.00 -5.37
CA ALA A 197 2.02 -0.79 -6.83
C ALA A 197 0.65 -0.37 -7.37
N LYS A 198 -0.44 -1.00 -6.91
CA LYS A 198 -1.82 -0.67 -7.31
C LYS A 198 -2.19 0.78 -6.99
N GLY A 199 -1.85 1.24 -5.77
CA GLY A 199 -2.11 2.61 -5.35
C GLY A 199 -1.46 3.65 -6.28
N PRO A 200 -0.14 3.64 -6.46
CA PRO A 200 0.53 4.52 -7.42
C PRO A 200 -0.03 4.45 -8.83
N TRP A 201 -0.35 3.24 -9.33
CA TRP A 201 -0.97 3.08 -10.64
C TRP A 201 -2.32 3.83 -10.74
N LEU A 202 -3.18 3.69 -9.72
CA LEU A 202 -4.47 4.37 -9.63
C LEU A 202 -4.32 5.91 -9.53
N LEU A 203 -3.21 6.38 -8.99
CA LEU A 203 -2.86 7.79 -8.98
C LEU A 203 -2.33 8.31 -10.32
N GLY A 204 -2.13 7.46 -11.32
CA GLY A 204 -1.59 7.84 -12.62
C GLY A 204 -0.06 7.74 -12.74
N VAL A 205 0.61 7.15 -11.74
CA VAL A 205 2.05 6.88 -11.85
C VAL A 205 2.31 5.82 -12.92
N ARG A 206 3.28 6.10 -13.80
CA ARG A 206 3.65 5.24 -14.92
C ARG A 206 5.09 4.76 -14.86
N ALA A 207 5.94 5.44 -14.09
CA ALA A 207 7.30 4.99 -13.84
C ALA A 207 7.76 5.36 -12.43
N VAL A 208 8.70 4.60 -11.92
CA VAL A 208 9.46 4.89 -10.71
C VAL A 208 10.92 4.90 -11.09
N LEU A 209 11.64 5.97 -10.77
CA LEU A 209 13.08 6.09 -10.91
C LEU A 209 13.70 5.94 -9.52
N ALA A 210 14.54 4.94 -9.32
CA ALA A 210 15.19 4.69 -8.04
C ALA A 210 16.64 4.24 -8.21
N GLU A 211 17.46 4.40 -7.19
CA GLU A 211 18.83 3.88 -7.18
C GLU A 211 18.84 2.35 -7.15
N ASP A 212 17.95 1.74 -6.37
CA ASP A 212 17.66 0.31 -6.41
C ASP A 212 16.24 0.00 -5.94
N PHE A 213 15.79 -1.24 -6.20
CA PHE A 213 14.47 -1.72 -5.85
C PHE A 213 14.55 -3.01 -5.04
N GLU A 214 13.68 -3.14 -4.08
CA GLU A 214 13.40 -4.44 -3.50
C GLU A 214 12.75 -5.36 -4.56
N ARG A 215 13.21 -6.59 -4.62
CA ARG A 215 12.91 -7.54 -5.71
C ARG A 215 11.41 -7.79 -5.90
N ILE A 216 10.68 -8.03 -4.81
CA ILE A 216 9.24 -8.33 -4.86
C ILE A 216 8.46 -7.09 -5.32
N HIS A 217 8.81 -5.94 -4.78
CA HIS A 217 8.13 -4.68 -5.14
C HIS A 217 8.37 -4.32 -6.60
N ARG A 218 9.59 -4.51 -7.11
CA ARG A 218 9.90 -4.34 -8.53
C ARG A 218 9.01 -5.23 -9.41
N ALA A 219 8.81 -6.50 -9.02
CA ALA A 219 7.91 -7.40 -9.73
C ALA A 219 6.45 -6.92 -9.70
N ASN A 220 5.98 -6.41 -8.55
CA ASN A 220 4.63 -5.85 -8.43
C ASN A 220 4.44 -4.59 -9.29
N LEU A 221 5.44 -3.71 -9.37
CA LEU A 221 5.39 -2.55 -10.27
C LEU A 221 5.24 -2.98 -11.73
N CYS A 222 6.06 -3.93 -12.19
CA CYS A 222 5.95 -4.48 -13.55
C CYS A 222 4.57 -5.12 -13.80
N ALA A 223 4.05 -5.90 -12.85
CA ALA A 223 2.73 -6.53 -12.95
C ALA A 223 1.59 -5.52 -13.09
N MET A 224 1.76 -4.33 -12.52
CA MET A 224 0.80 -3.21 -12.65
C MET A 224 1.10 -2.29 -13.84
N GLY A 225 2.08 -2.60 -14.69
CA GLY A 225 2.43 -1.75 -15.83
C GLY A 225 3.13 -0.45 -15.47
N ILE A 226 3.74 -0.38 -14.29
CA ILE A 226 4.62 0.73 -13.88
C ILE A 226 6.06 0.35 -14.21
N LEU A 227 6.78 1.21 -14.93
CA LEU A 227 8.18 1.00 -15.29
C LEU A 227 9.11 1.24 -14.08
N PRO A 228 9.80 0.21 -13.55
CA PRO A 228 10.85 0.41 -12.54
C PRO A 228 12.17 0.70 -13.24
N LEU A 229 12.59 1.96 -13.23
CA LEU A 229 13.79 2.45 -13.90
C LEU A 229 14.92 2.65 -12.89
N LEU A 230 16.07 2.05 -13.15
CA LEU A 230 17.27 2.25 -12.33
C LEU A 230 17.99 3.53 -12.75
N LEU A 231 18.39 4.30 -11.78
CA LEU A 231 19.32 5.41 -11.99
C LEU A 231 20.71 4.87 -12.35
N PRO A 232 21.52 5.61 -13.11
CA PRO A 232 22.90 5.24 -13.36
C PRO A 232 23.68 5.05 -12.05
N THR A 233 24.59 4.09 -12.01
CA THR A 233 25.37 3.76 -10.82
C THR A 233 26.08 5.00 -10.25
N GLY A 234 25.87 5.25 -8.95
CA GLY A 234 26.45 6.39 -8.24
C GLY A 234 25.77 7.72 -8.53
N ARG A 235 24.61 7.72 -9.17
CA ARG A 235 23.76 8.89 -9.38
C ARG A 235 22.50 8.79 -8.54
N SER A 236 22.08 9.91 -7.98
CA SER A 236 20.78 10.09 -7.36
C SER A 236 19.82 10.82 -8.32
N TRP A 237 18.54 10.83 -8.02
CA TRP A 237 17.60 11.60 -8.82
C TRP A 237 17.85 13.12 -8.75
N SER A 238 18.45 13.63 -7.66
CA SER A 238 18.84 15.05 -7.55
C SER A 238 19.92 15.46 -8.55
N ASP A 239 20.72 14.50 -9.06
CA ASP A 239 21.73 14.76 -10.08
C ASP A 239 21.15 14.91 -11.49
N LEU A 240 19.84 14.64 -11.66
CA LEU A 240 19.18 14.70 -12.96
C LEU A 240 18.74 16.11 -13.34
N GLY A 241 18.73 17.03 -12.40
CA GLY A 241 18.27 18.42 -12.62
C GLY A 241 16.76 18.52 -12.90
N LEU A 242 15.98 17.59 -12.29
CA LEU A 242 14.52 17.51 -12.45
C LEU A 242 13.81 18.43 -11.46
#